data_bb0ce1202a3e73313f049860d82cb34c
#
_entry.id   bb0ce1202a3e73313f049860d82cb34c
#
_cell.length_a   1.000
_cell.length_b   1.000
_cell.length_c   1.000
_cell.angle_alpha   90.00
_cell.angle_beta   90.00
_cell.angle_gamma   90.00
#
_symmetry.space_group_name_H-M   'P 1'
#
loop_
_entity.id
_entity.type
_entity.pdbx_description
1 polymer ?
#
loop_
_entity_poly.entity_id
_entity_poly.type
_entity_poly.pdbx_seq_one_letter_code
_entity_poly.pdbx_strand_id
1 'polypeptide(L)'
;MTDTATDMVPLLEVKGLGVEFQTRGGTAHVLEDIQLHIQRGETLGLVGESGCGKSITALALMRLIPQPPGRITSGQILFDGQDLLQLPEAQMRRVRGNRISMIFQEPMTSLNPAYSVGDQITESVRLHQGLNAKDGLARAVEMLEAVGIPDALRRVHEYPHQFSGGMRQRVMIAMALACQPDILIADEPTTALDVTVQAQIFDLIRDLRERSGTAVLLITHDMGAVAEMTNRVAVMYAGRMVEEGPTDVVLSNPCHPYTQGLIACAPGRSPQSHGQPLQEIPGTVPSLLERQGGCTFADRCSQAQPRCRTTVPPSTWVQSGHRVMCWLYPEGNQHA
;
A
#
# COMPACT_ATOMS: atom_id res chain seq x y z
N MET A 1 30.95 -17.11 12.77
CA MET A 1 30.81 -15.94 11.90
C MET A 1 29.57 -15.22 12.39
N THR A 2 29.76 -14.15 13.13
CA THR A 2 28.69 -13.38 13.77
C THR A 2 27.96 -12.60 12.69
N ASP A 3 26.72 -12.99 12.46
CA ASP A 3 25.78 -12.30 11.58
C ASP A 3 25.38 -10.99 12.30
N THR A 4 26.10 -9.93 12.02
CA THR A 4 25.69 -8.57 12.40
C THR A 4 24.55 -8.17 11.48
N ALA A 5 23.30 -8.53 11.84
CA ALA A 5 22.14 -7.81 11.36
C ALA A 5 22.33 -6.36 11.80
N THR A 6 22.86 -5.57 10.89
CA THR A 6 22.96 -4.12 11.08
C THR A 6 21.52 -3.64 11.27
N ASP A 7 21.21 -3.08 12.43
CA ASP A 7 19.97 -2.35 12.72
C ASP A 7 19.89 -1.15 11.75
N MET A 8 19.50 -1.42 10.51
CA MET A 8 19.29 -0.36 9.52
C MET A 8 18.01 0.37 9.90
N VAL A 9 18.15 1.64 10.23
CA VAL A 9 17.00 2.52 10.50
C VAL A 9 16.07 2.47 9.28
N PRO A 10 14.80 2.10 9.46
CA PRO A 10 13.86 2.02 8.35
C PRO A 10 13.67 3.40 7.71
N LEU A 11 13.43 3.42 6.40
CA LEU A 11 13.13 4.65 5.66
C LEU A 11 11.79 5.24 6.09
N LEU A 12 10.78 4.38 6.29
CA LEU A 12 9.48 4.73 6.85
C LEU A 12 9.17 3.80 8.02
N GLU A 13 8.70 4.36 9.12
CA GLU A 13 8.24 3.60 10.28
C GLU A 13 6.93 4.20 10.80
N VAL A 14 5.91 3.38 10.95
CA VAL A 14 4.61 3.75 11.50
C VAL A 14 4.42 3.06 12.84
N LYS A 15 4.12 3.83 13.87
CA LYS A 15 3.97 3.36 15.25
C LYS A 15 2.60 3.73 15.79
N GLY A 16 1.74 2.73 16.04
CA GLY A 16 0.49 2.91 16.75
C GLY A 16 -0.50 3.86 16.06
N LEU A 17 -0.51 3.90 14.72
CA LEU A 17 -1.34 4.84 13.97
C LEU A 17 -2.82 4.48 14.10
N GLY A 18 -3.62 5.46 14.57
CA GLY A 18 -5.07 5.40 14.66
C GLY A 18 -5.74 6.45 13.80
N VAL A 19 -6.82 6.08 13.11
CA VAL A 19 -7.64 6.98 12.30
C VAL A 19 -9.11 6.74 12.54
N GLU A 20 -9.87 7.81 12.74
CA GLU A 20 -11.31 7.80 12.96
C GLU A 20 -12.02 8.71 11.96
N PHE A 21 -13.28 8.36 11.66
CA PHE A 21 -14.18 9.18 10.86
C PHE A 21 -15.48 9.44 11.61
N GLN A 22 -15.90 10.70 11.66
CA GLN A 22 -17.23 11.08 12.16
C GLN A 22 -18.28 10.82 11.09
N THR A 23 -19.23 9.95 11.38
CA THR A 23 -20.33 9.61 10.47
C THR A 23 -21.66 9.95 11.11
N ARG A 24 -22.76 9.88 10.35
CA ARG A 24 -24.13 10.04 10.91
C ARG A 24 -24.49 8.96 11.92
N GLY A 25 -23.88 7.78 11.81
CA GLY A 25 -24.11 6.63 12.71
C GLY A 25 -23.18 6.60 13.93
N GLY A 26 -22.26 7.54 14.06
CA GLY A 26 -21.26 7.57 15.14
C GLY A 26 -19.82 7.66 14.63
N THR A 27 -18.87 7.42 15.52
CA THR A 27 -17.44 7.40 15.20
C THR A 27 -17.04 6.04 14.62
N ALA A 28 -16.57 6.02 13.39
CA ALA A 28 -15.99 4.84 12.75
C ALA A 28 -14.47 4.77 13.03
N HIS A 29 -14.01 3.69 13.65
CA HIS A 29 -12.60 3.41 13.93
C HIS A 29 -11.99 2.66 12.73
N VAL A 30 -11.37 3.41 11.81
CA VAL A 30 -10.94 2.86 10.52
C VAL A 30 -9.55 2.24 10.61
N LEU A 31 -8.66 2.82 11.40
CA LEU A 31 -7.34 2.25 11.69
C LEU A 31 -7.13 2.22 13.20
N GLU A 32 -6.65 1.08 13.70
CA GLU A 32 -6.34 0.87 15.11
C GLU A 32 -4.96 0.24 15.26
N ASP A 33 -4.04 0.95 15.95
CA ASP A 33 -2.68 0.49 16.28
C ASP A 33 -1.91 -0.07 15.09
N ILE A 34 -1.96 0.64 13.94
CA ILE A 34 -1.20 0.24 12.76
C ILE A 34 0.28 0.42 13.03
N GLN A 35 1.03 -0.67 12.82
CA GLN A 35 2.48 -0.72 12.93
C GLN A 35 3.04 -1.35 11.67
N LEU A 36 3.87 -0.63 10.94
CA LEU A 36 4.60 -1.14 9.77
C LEU A 36 5.91 -0.37 9.58
N HIS A 37 6.83 -0.96 8.86
CA HIS A 37 8.05 -0.27 8.45
C HIS A 37 8.44 -0.67 7.02
N ILE A 38 9.18 0.20 6.36
CA ILE A 38 9.68 -0.01 4.98
C ILE A 38 11.16 0.36 4.97
N GLN A 39 11.99 -0.56 4.47
CA GLN A 39 13.42 -0.33 4.26
C GLN A 39 13.67 0.37 2.92
N ARG A 40 14.85 0.97 2.75
CA ARG A 40 15.25 1.55 1.45
C ARG A 40 15.31 0.46 0.37
N GLY A 41 14.71 0.72 -0.78
CA GLY A 41 14.66 -0.22 -1.91
C GLY A 41 13.80 -1.46 -1.69
N GLU A 42 13.08 -1.56 -0.55
CA GLU A 42 12.16 -2.64 -0.26
C GLU A 42 10.81 -2.43 -0.96
N THR A 43 10.18 -3.52 -1.38
CA THR A 43 8.74 -3.53 -1.70
C THR A 43 7.99 -4.23 -0.59
N LEU A 44 7.15 -3.48 0.14
CA LEU A 44 6.20 -4.00 1.12
C LEU A 44 4.81 -4.11 0.47
N GLY A 45 4.23 -5.31 0.46
CA GLY A 45 2.85 -5.54 0.09
C GLY A 45 1.90 -5.26 1.26
N LEU A 46 0.84 -4.49 1.05
CA LEU A 46 -0.25 -4.31 2.01
C LEU A 46 -1.52 -4.89 1.43
N VAL A 47 -1.99 -6.00 2.00
CA VAL A 47 -3.08 -6.81 1.44
C VAL A 47 -4.25 -6.96 2.41
N GLY A 48 -5.42 -7.28 1.88
CA GLY A 48 -6.64 -7.54 2.65
C GLY A 48 -7.89 -7.26 1.84
N GLU A 49 -9.06 -7.63 2.36
CA GLU A 49 -10.37 -7.39 1.71
C GLU A 49 -10.63 -5.88 1.51
N SER A 50 -11.54 -5.57 0.57
CA SER A 50 -11.99 -4.19 0.35
C SER A 50 -12.58 -3.60 1.64
N GLY A 51 -12.28 -2.32 1.92
CA GLY A 51 -12.74 -1.63 3.13
C GLY A 51 -11.97 -1.94 4.41
N CYS A 52 -10.92 -2.79 4.40
CA CYS A 52 -10.15 -3.09 5.61
C CYS A 52 -9.21 -1.96 6.10
N GLY A 53 -9.05 -0.85 5.34
CA GLY A 53 -8.27 0.32 5.76
C GLY A 53 -6.99 0.58 4.95
N LYS A 54 -6.65 -0.20 3.92
CA LYS A 54 -5.40 -0.06 3.14
C LYS A 54 -5.21 1.33 2.54
N SER A 55 -6.18 1.81 1.75
CA SER A 55 -6.11 3.15 1.13
C SER A 55 -6.12 4.27 2.18
N ILE A 56 -6.82 4.09 3.31
CA ILE A 56 -6.78 5.05 4.42
C ILE A 56 -5.39 5.08 5.06
N THR A 57 -4.71 3.93 5.16
CA THR A 57 -3.31 3.90 5.61
C THR A 57 -2.43 4.72 4.66
N ALA A 58 -2.54 4.53 3.34
CA ALA A 58 -1.81 5.32 2.35
C ALA A 58 -2.08 6.83 2.47
N LEU A 59 -3.35 7.21 2.58
CA LEU A 59 -3.73 8.62 2.76
C LEU A 59 -3.22 9.20 4.09
N ALA A 60 -3.19 8.41 5.15
CA ALA A 60 -2.64 8.83 6.45
C ALA A 60 -1.13 9.09 6.36
N LEU A 61 -0.36 8.22 5.67
CA LEU A 61 1.07 8.42 5.42
C LEU A 61 1.35 9.75 4.69
N MET A 62 0.47 10.12 3.76
CA MET A 62 0.54 11.37 3.01
C MET A 62 -0.12 12.56 3.75
N ARG A 63 -0.73 12.36 4.93
CA ARG A 63 -1.57 13.36 5.62
C ARG A 63 -2.65 13.94 4.71
N LEU A 64 -3.28 13.07 3.92
CA LEU A 64 -4.37 13.42 2.99
C LEU A 64 -5.74 12.95 3.49
N ILE A 65 -5.86 12.53 4.75
CA ILE A 65 -7.16 12.23 5.37
C ILE A 65 -8.01 13.51 5.35
N PRO A 66 -9.23 13.49 4.73
CA PRO A 66 -10.12 14.64 4.71
C PRO A 66 -10.51 15.06 6.13
N GLN A 67 -10.30 16.32 6.48
CA GLN A 67 -10.60 16.87 7.80
C GLN A 67 -11.52 18.09 7.68
N PRO A 68 -12.81 18.03 8.13
CA PRO A 68 -13.58 16.86 8.53
C PRO A 68 -13.96 15.98 7.33
N PRO A 69 -14.44 14.72 7.47
CA PRO A 69 -14.88 14.08 8.71
C PRO A 69 -13.82 13.19 9.39
N GLY A 70 -12.65 12.96 8.77
CA GLY A 70 -11.60 12.10 9.29
C GLY A 70 -10.64 12.82 10.23
N ARG A 71 -9.95 12.07 11.09
CA ARG A 71 -8.84 12.56 11.90
C ARG A 71 -7.86 11.44 12.24
N ILE A 72 -6.58 11.76 12.32
CA ILE A 72 -5.57 10.90 12.92
C ILE A 72 -5.64 11.11 14.42
N THR A 73 -5.85 10.03 15.20
CA THR A 73 -6.11 10.09 16.65
C THR A 73 -4.92 9.70 17.49
N SER A 74 -4.01 8.90 16.94
CA SER A 74 -2.81 8.43 17.66
C SER A 74 -1.70 8.04 16.70
N GLY A 75 -0.51 7.82 17.26
CA GLY A 75 0.65 7.25 16.58
C GLY A 75 1.63 8.26 16.05
N GLN A 76 2.65 7.74 15.37
CA GLN A 76 3.72 8.49 14.71
C GLN A 76 3.96 7.92 13.32
N ILE A 77 4.39 8.78 12.39
CA ILE A 77 4.82 8.40 11.04
C ILE A 77 6.23 8.97 10.86
N LEU A 78 7.23 8.14 11.11
CA LEU A 78 8.64 8.53 11.00
C LEU A 78 9.11 8.25 9.56
N PHE A 79 9.50 9.29 8.85
CA PHE A 79 10.12 9.20 7.55
C PHE A 79 11.54 9.76 7.63
N ASP A 80 12.52 8.92 7.36
CA ASP A 80 13.95 9.27 7.51
C ASP A 80 14.24 9.85 8.90
N GLY A 81 13.63 9.27 9.95
CA GLY A 81 13.72 9.69 11.34
C GLY A 81 12.88 10.92 11.74
N GLN A 82 12.19 11.57 10.80
CA GLN A 82 11.37 12.75 11.05
C GLN A 82 9.87 12.39 11.13
N ASP A 83 9.20 12.79 12.21
CA ASP A 83 7.75 12.56 12.36
C ASP A 83 6.94 13.48 11.43
N LEU A 84 6.35 12.88 10.39
CA LEU A 84 5.53 13.59 9.41
C LEU A 84 4.30 14.25 10.03
N LEU A 85 3.75 13.71 11.12
CA LEU A 85 2.56 14.26 11.78
C LEU A 85 2.83 15.60 12.45
N GLN A 86 4.09 15.85 12.84
CA GLN A 86 4.52 17.09 13.50
C GLN A 86 5.00 18.17 12.51
N LEU A 87 5.14 17.83 11.22
CA LEU A 87 5.61 18.79 10.23
C LEU A 87 4.59 19.92 9.98
N PRO A 88 5.04 21.20 9.91
CA PRO A 88 4.23 22.26 9.34
C PRO A 88 3.81 21.92 7.89
N GLU A 89 2.63 22.37 7.46
CA GLU A 89 2.10 22.04 6.13
C GLU A 89 3.04 22.45 4.98
N ALA A 90 3.74 23.57 5.14
CA ALA A 90 4.72 24.03 4.14
C ALA A 90 5.90 23.04 3.96
N GLN A 91 6.29 22.31 5.03
CA GLN A 91 7.31 21.27 4.95
C GLN A 91 6.72 19.97 4.39
N MET A 92 5.49 19.60 4.80
CA MET A 92 4.83 18.43 4.27
C MET A 92 4.58 18.52 2.75
N ARG A 93 4.29 19.72 2.21
CA ARG A 93 4.21 19.96 0.76
C ARG A 93 5.52 19.67 0.03
N ARG A 94 6.68 19.84 0.67
CA ARG A 94 7.98 19.50 0.09
C ARG A 94 8.25 17.98 0.09
N VAL A 95 7.56 17.24 0.96
CA VAL A 95 7.65 15.77 1.01
C VAL A 95 6.74 15.14 -0.03
N ARG A 96 5.48 15.60 -0.10
CA ARG A 96 4.48 15.06 -1.04
C ARG A 96 4.88 15.34 -2.50
N GLY A 97 4.84 14.28 -3.33
CA GLY A 97 5.19 14.35 -4.75
C GLY A 97 6.69 14.47 -5.05
N ASN A 98 7.51 14.69 -4.02
CA ASN A 98 8.97 14.78 -4.14
C ASN A 98 9.66 13.56 -3.50
N ARG A 99 9.57 13.42 -2.17
CA ARG A 99 10.21 12.33 -1.44
C ARG A 99 9.28 11.13 -1.24
N ILE A 100 7.98 11.37 -1.09
CA ILE A 100 6.94 10.35 -1.05
C ILE A 100 5.91 10.69 -2.13
N SER A 101 5.74 9.80 -3.09
CA SER A 101 4.73 9.91 -4.15
C SER A 101 3.68 8.83 -4.04
N MET A 102 2.52 9.06 -4.65
CA MET A 102 1.40 8.12 -4.62
C MET A 102 0.76 7.97 -6.00
N ILE A 103 0.52 6.72 -6.38
CA ILE A 103 -0.38 6.34 -7.47
C ILE A 103 -1.72 6.01 -6.84
N PHE A 104 -2.75 6.78 -7.21
CA PHE A 104 -4.11 6.60 -6.68
C PHE A 104 -4.86 5.51 -7.45
N GLN A 105 -5.84 4.91 -6.80
CA GLN A 105 -6.64 3.79 -7.31
C GLN A 105 -7.38 4.12 -8.63
N GLU A 106 -7.85 5.37 -8.82
CA GLU A 106 -8.64 5.76 -9.99
C GLU A 106 -7.88 6.71 -10.94
N PRO A 107 -7.40 6.22 -12.10
CA PRO A 107 -6.70 7.06 -13.09
C PRO A 107 -7.59 8.16 -13.68
N MET A 108 -8.90 7.91 -13.74
CA MET A 108 -9.85 8.83 -14.38
C MET A 108 -10.05 10.13 -13.60
N THR A 109 -9.89 10.08 -12.28
CA THR A 109 -10.07 11.23 -11.38
C THR A 109 -8.75 11.89 -11.00
N SER A 110 -7.63 11.21 -11.21
CA SER A 110 -6.29 11.67 -10.78
C SER A 110 -5.64 12.64 -11.78
N LEU A 111 -5.98 12.56 -13.07
CA LEU A 111 -5.49 13.49 -14.09
C LEU A 111 -6.49 14.63 -14.31
N ASN A 112 -6.00 15.88 -14.24
CA ASN A 112 -6.83 17.04 -14.51
C ASN A 112 -7.10 17.16 -16.03
N PRO A 113 -8.37 17.07 -16.48
CA PRO A 113 -8.69 17.07 -17.90
C PRO A 113 -8.43 18.41 -18.61
N ALA A 114 -8.23 19.51 -17.86
CA ALA A 114 -8.02 20.86 -18.40
C ALA A 114 -6.56 21.16 -18.74
N TYR A 115 -5.62 20.32 -18.32
CA TYR A 115 -4.18 20.48 -18.58
C TYR A 115 -3.63 19.35 -19.43
N SER A 116 -2.61 19.63 -20.25
CA SER A 116 -1.89 18.59 -20.98
C SER A 116 -1.18 17.64 -19.99
N VAL A 117 -0.88 16.42 -20.42
CA VAL A 117 -0.13 15.48 -19.58
C VAL A 117 1.28 15.99 -19.28
N GLY A 118 1.89 16.70 -20.22
CA GLY A 118 3.20 17.34 -20.04
C GLY A 118 3.17 18.45 -18.99
N ASP A 119 2.12 19.30 -18.99
CA ASP A 119 1.99 20.37 -18.01
C ASP A 119 1.90 19.78 -16.58
N GLN A 120 1.13 18.71 -16.42
CA GLN A 120 0.93 18.06 -15.11
C GLN A 120 2.22 17.41 -14.59
N ILE A 121 3.01 16.74 -15.43
CA ILE A 121 4.33 16.20 -15.05
C ILE A 121 5.31 17.34 -14.76
N THR A 122 5.34 18.37 -15.63
CA THR A 122 6.25 19.50 -15.51
C THR A 122 5.99 20.32 -14.24
N GLU A 123 4.73 20.46 -13.81
CA GLU A 123 4.38 21.15 -12.57
C GLU A 123 5.13 20.58 -11.37
N SER A 124 5.12 19.24 -11.21
CA SER A 124 5.79 18.56 -10.10
C SER A 124 7.30 18.82 -10.09
N VAL A 125 7.98 18.65 -11.23
CA VAL A 125 9.44 18.84 -11.29
C VAL A 125 9.86 20.30 -11.16
N ARG A 126 9.04 21.23 -11.64
CA ARG A 126 9.30 22.68 -11.43
C ARG A 126 9.14 23.09 -9.98
N LEU A 127 8.08 22.58 -9.32
CA LEU A 127 7.80 22.90 -7.92
C LEU A 127 8.89 22.34 -6.99
N HIS A 128 9.35 21.13 -7.23
CA HIS A 128 10.21 20.40 -6.30
C HIS A 128 11.69 20.44 -6.65
N GLN A 129 12.03 20.49 -7.94
CA GLN A 129 13.42 20.48 -8.41
C GLN A 129 13.88 21.83 -8.96
N GLY A 130 12.97 22.82 -9.02
CA GLY A 130 13.30 24.17 -9.49
C GLY A 130 13.64 24.26 -10.97
N LEU A 131 13.24 23.25 -11.78
CA LEU A 131 13.50 23.26 -13.22
C LEU A 131 12.73 24.39 -13.91
N ASN A 132 13.33 24.99 -14.93
CA ASN A 132 12.63 25.92 -15.81
C ASN A 132 11.64 25.18 -16.72
N ALA A 133 10.80 25.90 -17.45
CA ALA A 133 9.75 25.32 -18.28
C ALA A 133 10.29 24.37 -19.37
N LYS A 134 11.44 24.71 -19.98
CA LYS A 134 12.06 23.90 -21.05
C LYS A 134 12.59 22.58 -20.49
N ASP A 135 13.35 22.64 -19.40
CA ASP A 135 13.94 21.45 -18.79
C ASP A 135 12.87 20.58 -18.13
N GLY A 136 11.81 21.18 -17.54
CA GLY A 136 10.65 20.46 -17.03
C GLY A 136 9.89 19.71 -18.12
N LEU A 137 9.72 20.32 -19.31
CA LEU A 137 9.08 19.64 -20.44
C LEU A 137 9.97 18.50 -20.98
N ALA A 138 11.28 18.71 -21.06
CA ALA A 138 12.21 17.64 -21.44
C ALA A 138 12.14 16.47 -20.47
N ARG A 139 12.06 16.73 -19.15
CA ARG A 139 11.86 15.70 -18.13
C ARG A 139 10.51 15.00 -18.29
N ALA A 140 9.44 15.73 -18.62
CA ALA A 140 8.12 15.12 -18.88
C ALA A 140 8.17 14.15 -20.08
N VAL A 141 8.84 14.51 -21.16
CA VAL A 141 9.05 13.62 -22.33
C VAL A 141 9.83 12.36 -21.91
N GLU A 142 10.96 12.53 -21.22
CA GLU A 142 11.77 11.42 -20.70
C GLU A 142 10.93 10.45 -19.86
N MET A 143 10.09 10.98 -18.98
CA MET A 143 9.23 10.15 -18.13
C MET A 143 8.13 9.43 -18.92
N LEU A 144 7.54 10.08 -19.93
CA LEU A 144 6.57 9.44 -20.82
C LEU A 144 7.20 8.33 -21.65
N GLU A 145 8.44 8.51 -22.12
CA GLU A 145 9.20 7.46 -22.80
C GLU A 145 9.51 6.29 -21.87
N ALA A 146 9.97 6.60 -20.63
CA ALA A 146 10.29 5.59 -19.62
C ALA A 146 9.09 4.70 -19.26
N VAL A 147 7.87 5.26 -19.27
CA VAL A 147 6.64 4.49 -19.04
C VAL A 147 6.07 3.86 -20.32
N GLY A 148 6.78 3.95 -21.45
CA GLY A 148 6.39 3.32 -22.72
C GLY A 148 5.20 3.99 -23.42
N ILE A 149 5.06 5.32 -23.31
CA ILE A 149 4.12 6.09 -24.12
C ILE A 149 4.77 6.31 -25.52
N PRO A 150 4.18 5.81 -26.61
CA PRO A 150 4.73 6.02 -27.94
C PRO A 150 4.62 7.50 -28.34
N ASP A 151 5.55 7.98 -29.16
CA ASP A 151 5.59 9.38 -29.65
C ASP A 151 5.51 10.43 -28.53
N ALA A 152 6.24 10.23 -27.43
CA ALA A 152 6.19 11.06 -26.23
C ALA A 152 6.38 12.55 -26.51
N LEU A 153 7.29 12.92 -27.43
CA LEU A 153 7.51 14.31 -27.88
C LEU A 153 6.24 14.99 -28.39
N ARG A 154 5.38 14.28 -29.10
CA ARG A 154 4.12 14.81 -29.60
C ARG A 154 3.05 14.74 -28.50
N ARG A 155 2.95 13.59 -27.84
CA ARG A 155 1.87 13.31 -26.88
C ARG A 155 1.99 14.07 -25.58
N VAL A 156 3.16 14.61 -25.25
CA VAL A 156 3.35 15.46 -24.05
C VAL A 156 2.41 16.68 -24.06
N HIS A 157 1.93 17.12 -25.23
CA HIS A 157 1.00 18.23 -25.40
C HIS A 157 -0.48 17.79 -25.46
N GLU A 158 -0.73 16.49 -25.48
CA GLU A 158 -2.09 15.94 -25.52
C GLU A 158 -2.74 15.97 -24.12
N TYR A 159 -4.08 15.95 -24.09
CA TYR A 159 -4.89 15.98 -22.87
C TYR A 159 -5.28 14.56 -22.44
N PRO A 160 -5.60 14.33 -21.15
CA PRO A 160 -5.94 13.00 -20.64
C PRO A 160 -7.03 12.27 -21.42
N HIS A 161 -8.03 12.97 -21.96
CA HIS A 161 -9.11 12.34 -22.73
C HIS A 161 -8.66 11.76 -24.08
N GLN A 162 -7.47 12.11 -24.56
CA GLN A 162 -6.88 11.58 -25.81
C GLN A 162 -6.10 10.28 -25.59
N PHE A 163 -5.97 9.82 -24.34
CA PHE A 163 -5.27 8.61 -23.94
C PHE A 163 -6.24 7.48 -23.59
N SER A 164 -5.86 6.23 -23.90
CA SER A 164 -6.56 5.05 -23.40
C SER A 164 -6.43 4.92 -21.88
N GLY A 165 -7.23 4.05 -21.25
CA GLY A 165 -7.16 3.79 -19.80
C GLY A 165 -5.76 3.38 -19.35
N GLY A 166 -5.15 2.40 -20.00
CA GLY A 166 -3.78 1.96 -19.70
C GLY A 166 -2.72 3.04 -19.94
N MET A 167 -2.90 3.90 -20.96
CA MET A 167 -1.99 5.03 -21.17
C MET A 167 -2.13 6.10 -20.08
N ARG A 168 -3.34 6.39 -19.59
CA ARG A 168 -3.55 7.30 -18.46
C ARG A 168 -2.88 6.78 -17.19
N GLN A 169 -2.97 5.46 -16.95
CA GLN A 169 -2.28 4.82 -15.85
C GLN A 169 -0.76 5.02 -15.95
N ARG A 170 -0.17 4.81 -17.14
CA ARG A 170 1.25 5.06 -17.38
C ARG A 170 1.63 6.52 -17.16
N VAL A 171 0.80 7.47 -17.57
CA VAL A 171 0.99 8.91 -17.32
C VAL A 171 0.99 9.19 -15.80
N MET A 172 0.07 8.60 -15.02
CA MET A 172 0.09 8.76 -13.56
C MET A 172 1.37 8.21 -12.93
N ILE A 173 1.85 7.06 -13.40
CA ILE A 173 3.12 6.50 -12.94
C ILE A 173 4.27 7.45 -13.29
N ALA A 174 4.29 8.00 -14.52
CA ALA A 174 5.28 9.01 -14.93
C ALA A 174 5.26 10.24 -14.00
N MET A 175 4.07 10.75 -13.66
CA MET A 175 3.92 11.87 -12.72
C MET A 175 4.46 11.51 -11.33
N ALA A 176 4.08 10.35 -10.80
CA ALA A 176 4.50 9.92 -9.46
C ALA A 176 6.02 9.74 -9.35
N LEU A 177 6.68 9.35 -10.44
CA LEU A 177 8.13 9.06 -10.47
C LEU A 177 8.97 10.22 -11.00
N ALA A 178 8.35 11.30 -11.50
CA ALA A 178 9.05 12.42 -12.15
C ALA A 178 10.13 13.07 -11.27
N CYS A 179 9.86 13.14 -9.94
CA CYS A 179 10.79 13.69 -8.96
C CYS A 179 11.75 12.65 -8.34
N GLN A 180 11.73 11.38 -8.78
CA GLN A 180 12.52 10.29 -8.22
C GLN A 180 12.32 10.13 -6.70
N PRO A 181 11.12 9.75 -6.24
CA PRO A 181 10.80 9.70 -4.83
C PRO A 181 11.59 8.61 -4.10
N ASP A 182 11.83 8.81 -2.80
CA ASP A 182 12.39 7.77 -1.93
C ASP A 182 11.37 6.64 -1.69
N ILE A 183 10.06 6.97 -1.65
CA ILE A 183 8.96 6.02 -1.48
C ILE A 183 7.88 6.28 -2.53
N LEU A 184 7.45 5.19 -3.19
CA LEU A 184 6.26 5.15 -4.03
C LEU A 184 5.15 4.36 -3.31
N ILE A 185 4.02 4.99 -3.04
CA ILE A 185 2.81 4.32 -2.58
C ILE A 185 1.96 4.01 -3.82
N ALA A 186 1.75 2.74 -4.12
CA ALA A 186 0.97 2.29 -5.26
C ALA A 186 -0.34 1.66 -4.74
N ASP A 187 -1.43 2.44 -4.75
CA ASP A 187 -2.74 2.01 -4.26
C ASP A 187 -3.55 1.40 -5.41
N GLU A 188 -3.59 0.08 -5.46
CA GLU A 188 -4.21 -0.73 -6.53
C GLU A 188 -3.85 -0.24 -7.95
N PRO A 189 -2.55 -0.19 -8.29
CA PRO A 189 -2.07 0.49 -9.50
C PRO A 189 -2.52 -0.17 -10.81
N THR A 190 -3.16 -1.33 -10.75
CA THR A 190 -3.59 -2.11 -11.92
C THR A 190 -5.08 -2.41 -11.94
N THR A 191 -5.86 -1.82 -11.04
CA THR A 191 -7.33 -2.00 -11.02
C THR A 191 -7.95 -1.55 -12.34
N ALA A 192 -8.86 -2.37 -12.89
CA ALA A 192 -9.57 -2.17 -14.17
C ALA A 192 -8.67 -2.23 -15.43
N LEU A 193 -7.47 -2.81 -15.34
CA LEU A 193 -6.61 -3.11 -16.49
C LEU A 193 -6.69 -4.60 -16.88
N ASP A 194 -6.46 -4.90 -18.14
CA ASP A 194 -6.28 -6.28 -18.58
C ASP A 194 -4.95 -6.86 -18.08
N VAL A 195 -4.87 -8.20 -18.01
CA VAL A 195 -3.72 -8.93 -17.43
C VAL A 195 -2.39 -8.56 -18.11
N THR A 196 -2.43 -8.30 -19.42
CA THR A 196 -1.22 -7.96 -20.17
C THR A 196 -0.69 -6.57 -19.79
N VAL A 197 -1.57 -5.58 -19.67
CA VAL A 197 -1.22 -4.23 -19.25
C VAL A 197 -0.80 -4.23 -17.78
N GLN A 198 -1.45 -5.03 -16.93
CA GLN A 198 -1.06 -5.20 -15.52
C GLN A 198 0.38 -5.68 -15.38
N ALA A 199 0.77 -6.75 -16.10
CA ALA A 199 2.14 -7.26 -16.10
C ALA A 199 3.15 -6.17 -16.52
N GLN A 200 2.84 -5.43 -17.59
CA GLN A 200 3.69 -4.33 -18.08
C GLN A 200 3.86 -3.19 -17.05
N ILE A 201 2.81 -2.90 -16.27
CA ILE A 201 2.87 -1.90 -15.19
C ILE A 201 3.77 -2.39 -14.04
N PHE A 202 3.66 -3.66 -13.66
CA PHE A 202 4.51 -4.23 -12.61
C PHE A 202 5.97 -4.29 -13.04
N ASP A 203 6.27 -4.71 -14.28
CA ASP A 203 7.62 -4.66 -14.83
C ASP A 203 8.19 -3.25 -14.79
N LEU A 204 7.39 -2.25 -15.21
CA LEU A 204 7.78 -0.85 -15.16
C LEU A 204 8.13 -0.38 -13.74
N ILE A 205 7.28 -0.68 -12.75
CA ILE A 205 7.52 -0.31 -11.34
C ILE A 205 8.79 -1.00 -10.83
N ARG A 206 9.02 -2.26 -11.20
CA ARG A 206 10.22 -3.04 -10.84
C ARG A 206 11.47 -2.40 -11.43
N ASP A 207 11.49 -2.14 -12.74
CA ASP A 207 12.63 -1.55 -13.42
C ASP A 207 13.00 -0.19 -12.84
N LEU A 208 11.99 0.65 -12.60
CA LEU A 208 12.20 1.98 -12.03
C LEU A 208 12.71 1.90 -10.57
N ARG A 209 12.17 0.97 -9.76
CA ARG A 209 12.67 0.71 -8.42
C ARG A 209 14.14 0.31 -8.43
N GLU A 210 14.53 -0.62 -9.29
CA GLU A 210 15.90 -1.11 -9.38
C GLU A 210 16.90 -0.02 -9.80
N ARG A 211 16.47 0.87 -10.69
CA ARG A 211 17.32 1.99 -11.17
C ARG A 211 17.45 3.13 -10.14
N SER A 212 16.40 3.42 -9.38
CA SER A 212 16.35 4.59 -8.48
C SER A 212 16.57 4.24 -7.00
N GLY A 213 16.48 2.95 -6.62
CA GLY A 213 16.49 2.54 -5.21
C GLY A 213 15.24 2.97 -4.44
N THR A 214 14.17 3.36 -5.13
CA THR A 214 12.88 3.75 -4.53
C THR A 214 12.28 2.58 -3.76
N ALA A 215 11.84 2.81 -2.53
CA ALA A 215 11.03 1.84 -1.80
C ALA A 215 9.57 1.88 -2.29
N VAL A 216 8.87 0.74 -2.24
CA VAL A 216 7.48 0.66 -2.73
C VAL A 216 6.55 0.13 -1.64
N LEU A 217 5.45 0.83 -1.37
CA LEU A 217 4.30 0.30 -0.66
C LEU A 217 3.26 -0.10 -1.70
N LEU A 218 3.15 -1.40 -1.99
CA LEU A 218 2.20 -1.94 -2.95
C LEU A 218 0.91 -2.36 -2.23
N ILE A 219 -0.16 -1.64 -2.45
CA ILE A 219 -1.50 -2.00 -1.96
C ILE A 219 -2.22 -2.74 -3.07
N THR A 220 -2.64 -3.97 -2.78
CA THR A 220 -3.36 -4.80 -3.75
C THR A 220 -4.18 -5.86 -3.03
N HIS A 221 -5.17 -6.41 -3.72
CA HIS A 221 -5.89 -7.63 -3.34
C HIS A 221 -5.44 -8.86 -4.16
N ASP A 222 -4.54 -8.66 -5.13
CA ASP A 222 -4.01 -9.73 -5.99
C ASP A 222 -2.79 -10.39 -5.34
N MET A 223 -2.98 -11.62 -4.85
CA MET A 223 -1.91 -12.41 -4.22
C MET A 223 -0.84 -12.87 -5.22
N GLY A 224 -1.15 -12.91 -6.52
CA GLY A 224 -0.18 -13.17 -7.58
C GLY A 224 0.81 -12.01 -7.70
N ALA A 225 0.30 -10.79 -7.74
CA ALA A 225 1.11 -9.58 -7.73
C ALA A 225 1.97 -9.47 -6.46
N VAL A 226 1.43 -9.84 -5.30
CA VAL A 226 2.19 -9.89 -4.04
C VAL A 226 3.36 -10.86 -4.14
N ALA A 227 3.11 -12.09 -4.60
CA ALA A 227 4.14 -13.12 -4.72
C ALA A 227 5.29 -12.70 -5.64
N GLU A 228 5.00 -11.94 -6.69
CA GLU A 228 5.96 -11.53 -7.70
C GLU A 228 6.73 -10.25 -7.34
N MET A 229 6.05 -9.29 -6.71
CA MET A 229 6.55 -7.92 -6.59
C MET A 229 7.10 -7.57 -5.21
N THR A 230 6.75 -8.34 -4.15
CA THR A 230 7.03 -7.90 -2.78
C THR A 230 8.12 -8.70 -2.09
N ASN A 231 8.91 -8.03 -1.26
CA ASN A 231 9.89 -8.65 -0.37
C ASN A 231 9.24 -9.13 0.93
N ARG A 232 8.33 -8.31 1.47
CA ARG A 232 7.54 -8.59 2.65
C ARG A 232 6.09 -8.26 2.38
N VAL A 233 5.19 -8.91 3.11
CA VAL A 233 3.75 -8.67 3.05
C VAL A 233 3.20 -8.41 4.45
N ALA A 234 2.34 -7.42 4.56
CA ALA A 234 1.54 -7.10 5.72
C ALA A 234 0.06 -7.32 5.39
N VAL A 235 -0.61 -8.13 6.18
CA VAL A 235 -2.02 -8.49 5.99
C VAL A 235 -2.87 -7.67 6.93
N MET A 236 -3.84 -6.93 6.38
CA MET A 236 -4.74 -6.07 7.13
C MET A 236 -6.17 -6.63 7.12
N TYR A 237 -6.81 -6.62 8.28
CA TYR A 237 -8.22 -6.96 8.45
C TYR A 237 -8.92 -5.98 9.38
N ALA A 238 -10.03 -5.39 8.94
CA ALA A 238 -10.88 -4.50 9.73
C ALA A 238 -10.07 -3.47 10.56
N GLY A 239 -9.17 -2.74 9.91
CA GLY A 239 -8.39 -1.65 10.50
C GLY A 239 -7.19 -2.08 11.35
N ARG A 240 -6.81 -3.36 11.37
CA ARG A 240 -5.66 -3.87 12.13
C ARG A 240 -4.73 -4.71 11.26
N MET A 241 -3.44 -4.70 11.59
CA MET A 241 -2.48 -5.65 11.02
C MET A 241 -2.63 -6.99 11.73
N VAL A 242 -2.90 -8.06 10.97
CA VAL A 242 -3.13 -9.40 11.54
C VAL A 242 -1.95 -10.34 11.34
N GLU A 243 -1.15 -10.14 10.31
CA GLU A 243 0.05 -10.92 10.02
C GLU A 243 1.03 -10.09 9.18
N GLU A 244 2.34 -10.27 9.39
CA GLU A 244 3.39 -9.62 8.59
C GLU A 244 4.64 -10.50 8.58
N GLY A 245 5.28 -10.61 7.42
CA GLY A 245 6.52 -11.37 7.29
C GLY A 245 7.11 -11.34 5.88
N PRO A 246 8.24 -12.04 5.65
CA PRO A 246 8.75 -12.27 4.30
C PRO A 246 7.68 -12.91 3.42
N THR A 247 7.57 -12.43 2.19
CA THR A 247 6.47 -12.82 1.30
C THR A 247 6.39 -14.32 1.06
N ASP A 248 7.53 -14.96 0.81
CA ASP A 248 7.63 -16.39 0.60
C ASP A 248 7.19 -17.20 1.83
N VAL A 249 7.53 -16.73 3.03
CA VAL A 249 7.16 -17.34 4.30
C VAL A 249 5.66 -17.24 4.55
N VAL A 250 5.08 -16.03 4.47
CA VAL A 250 3.65 -15.80 4.72
C VAL A 250 2.79 -16.55 3.69
N LEU A 251 3.23 -16.58 2.41
CA LEU A 251 2.48 -17.27 1.35
C LEU A 251 2.57 -18.80 1.43
N SER A 252 3.69 -19.34 1.93
CA SER A 252 3.86 -20.80 2.06
C SER A 252 3.36 -21.34 3.39
N ASN A 253 3.45 -20.55 4.45
CA ASN A 253 3.09 -20.96 5.81
C ASN A 253 2.35 -19.85 6.59
N PRO A 254 1.13 -19.47 6.12
CA PRO A 254 0.33 -18.44 6.77
C PRO A 254 -0.11 -18.87 8.17
N CYS A 255 0.06 -18.00 9.15
CA CYS A 255 -0.24 -18.28 10.55
C CYS A 255 -1.67 -17.83 10.92
N HIS A 256 -2.11 -16.65 10.48
CA HIS A 256 -3.44 -16.15 10.82
C HIS A 256 -4.53 -16.86 9.99
N PRO A 257 -5.64 -17.34 10.59
CA PRO A 257 -6.73 -18.01 9.84
C PRO A 257 -7.33 -17.15 8.72
N TYR A 258 -7.35 -15.83 8.86
CA TYR A 258 -7.75 -14.93 7.77
C TYR A 258 -6.77 -14.98 6.59
N THR A 259 -5.47 -14.94 6.86
CA THR A 259 -4.43 -15.04 5.81
C THR A 259 -4.51 -16.38 5.07
N GLN A 260 -4.76 -17.47 5.80
CA GLN A 260 -4.99 -18.79 5.22
C GLN A 260 -6.17 -18.77 4.25
N GLY A 261 -7.31 -18.18 4.68
CA GLY A 261 -8.49 -18.00 3.83
C GLY A 261 -8.21 -17.14 2.60
N LEU A 262 -7.52 -16.01 2.79
CA LEU A 262 -7.20 -15.08 1.70
C LEU A 262 -6.32 -15.75 0.62
N ILE A 263 -5.33 -16.54 1.02
CA ILE A 263 -4.46 -17.29 0.12
C ILE A 263 -5.21 -18.43 -0.57
N ALA A 264 -6.10 -19.13 0.16
CA ALA A 264 -6.91 -20.21 -0.39
C ALA A 264 -7.91 -19.73 -1.45
N CYS A 265 -8.39 -18.49 -1.35
CA CYS A 265 -9.28 -17.86 -2.34
C CYS A 265 -8.52 -17.35 -3.58
N ALA A 266 -7.17 -17.29 -3.56
CA ALA A 266 -6.39 -16.78 -4.67
C ALA A 266 -6.45 -17.72 -5.90
N PRO A 267 -6.66 -17.17 -7.12
CA PRO A 267 -6.68 -17.98 -8.34
C PRO A 267 -5.37 -18.76 -8.54
N GLY A 268 -5.47 -20.03 -8.95
CA GLY A 268 -4.31 -20.86 -9.33
C GLY A 268 -3.58 -21.57 -8.20
N ARG A 269 -3.94 -21.37 -6.92
CA ARG A 269 -3.31 -22.08 -5.77
C ARG A 269 -4.09 -23.28 -5.26
N SER A 270 -5.39 -23.37 -5.50
CA SER A 270 -6.14 -24.61 -5.27
C SER A 270 -5.95 -25.57 -6.44
N PRO A 271 -5.68 -26.88 -6.22
CA PRO A 271 -5.81 -27.88 -7.28
C PRO A 271 -7.28 -27.86 -7.68
N GLN A 272 -7.62 -27.12 -8.73
CA GLN A 272 -8.96 -27.04 -9.24
C GLN A 272 -9.28 -28.40 -9.88
N SER A 273 -9.93 -29.27 -9.13
CA SER A 273 -10.79 -30.28 -9.75
C SER A 273 -11.92 -29.48 -10.43
N HIS A 274 -11.98 -29.56 -11.75
CA HIS A 274 -13.03 -28.94 -12.55
C HIS A 274 -14.41 -29.22 -11.91
N GLY A 275 -15.12 -28.14 -11.48
CA GLY A 275 -16.46 -28.23 -10.93
C GLY A 275 -16.62 -28.04 -9.43
N GLN A 276 -15.56 -27.76 -8.64
CA GLN A 276 -15.74 -27.37 -7.25
C GLN A 276 -16.02 -25.85 -7.13
N PRO A 277 -16.92 -25.43 -6.20
CA PRO A 277 -17.14 -24.01 -5.92
C PRO A 277 -15.84 -23.33 -5.50
N LEU A 278 -15.68 -22.05 -5.88
CA LEU A 278 -14.58 -21.22 -5.38
C LEU A 278 -14.66 -21.18 -3.85
N GLN A 279 -13.51 -21.31 -3.18
CA GLN A 279 -13.44 -21.13 -1.75
C GLN A 279 -13.66 -19.65 -1.43
N GLU A 280 -14.57 -19.39 -0.51
CA GLU A 280 -14.86 -18.04 -0.01
C GLU A 280 -14.57 -17.98 1.49
N ILE A 281 -14.14 -16.82 1.98
CA ILE A 281 -14.08 -16.57 3.43
C ILE A 281 -15.51 -16.30 3.89
N PRO A 282 -16.11 -17.16 4.73
CA PRO A 282 -17.53 -17.04 5.10
C PRO A 282 -17.81 -15.76 5.89
N GLY A 283 -19.02 -15.22 5.76
CA GLY A 283 -19.49 -14.04 6.49
C GLY A 283 -19.02 -12.72 5.88
N THR A 284 -19.26 -11.62 6.57
CA THR A 284 -18.96 -10.25 6.14
C THR A 284 -17.95 -9.57 7.07
N VAL A 285 -17.21 -8.59 6.55
CA VAL A 285 -16.32 -7.75 7.35
C VAL A 285 -17.17 -7.00 8.40
N PRO A 286 -16.76 -6.97 9.69
CA PRO A 286 -17.51 -6.28 10.73
C PRO A 286 -17.60 -4.77 10.47
N SER A 287 -18.65 -4.16 11.00
CA SER A 287 -18.84 -2.72 10.95
C SER A 287 -17.74 -2.00 11.73
N LEU A 288 -17.14 -0.97 11.10
CA LEU A 288 -16.14 -0.12 11.75
C LEU A 288 -16.75 0.87 12.77
N LEU A 289 -18.09 0.92 12.88
CA LEU A 289 -18.81 1.71 13.89
C LEU A 289 -18.83 1.00 15.25
N GLU A 290 -18.69 -0.31 15.28
CA GLU A 290 -18.71 -1.10 16.50
C GLU A 290 -17.30 -1.55 16.84
N ARG A 291 -16.72 -0.97 17.90
CA ARG A 291 -15.43 -1.45 18.42
C ARG A 291 -15.62 -2.85 18.98
N GLN A 292 -14.97 -3.81 18.37
CA GLN A 292 -14.91 -5.16 18.91
C GLN A 292 -13.83 -5.23 20.01
N GLY A 293 -14.22 -5.68 21.20
CA GLY A 293 -13.30 -5.83 22.34
C GLY A 293 -12.28 -6.96 22.19
N GLY A 294 -12.29 -7.70 21.05
CA GLY A 294 -11.48 -8.88 20.80
C GLY A 294 -10.81 -8.88 19.41
N CYS A 295 -10.55 -10.09 18.92
CA CYS A 295 -10.06 -10.32 17.56
C CYS A 295 -11.14 -9.93 16.55
N THR A 296 -10.84 -9.02 15.63
CA THR A 296 -11.78 -8.52 14.61
C THR A 296 -12.26 -9.62 13.64
N PHE A 297 -11.50 -10.70 13.50
CA PHE A 297 -11.86 -11.86 12.67
C PHE A 297 -12.63 -12.95 13.41
N ALA A 298 -12.89 -12.82 14.72
CA ALA A 298 -13.45 -13.88 15.57
C ALA A 298 -14.76 -14.48 15.03
N ASP A 299 -15.66 -13.67 14.47
CA ASP A 299 -16.97 -14.12 13.99
C ASP A 299 -16.91 -14.92 12.67
N ARG A 300 -15.82 -14.77 11.92
CA ARG A 300 -15.57 -15.48 10.65
C ARG A 300 -14.53 -16.61 10.81
N CYS A 301 -13.92 -16.72 11.99
CA CYS A 301 -12.82 -17.65 12.23
C CYS A 301 -13.35 -19.03 12.63
N SER A 302 -13.05 -20.07 11.86
CA SER A 302 -13.40 -21.45 12.18
C SER A 302 -12.66 -21.99 13.42
N GLN A 303 -11.57 -21.32 13.83
CA GLN A 303 -10.74 -21.69 14.99
C GLN A 303 -10.92 -20.71 16.17
N ALA A 304 -12.03 -19.93 16.16
CA ALA A 304 -12.29 -18.95 17.21
C ALA A 304 -12.45 -19.60 18.59
N GLN A 305 -11.76 -19.04 19.58
CA GLN A 305 -11.86 -19.43 20.99
C GLN A 305 -12.69 -18.36 21.75
N PRO A 306 -13.26 -18.68 22.92
CA PRO A 306 -14.03 -17.69 23.71
C PRO A 306 -13.27 -16.38 23.97
N ARG A 307 -11.96 -16.45 24.26
CA ARG A 307 -11.09 -15.28 24.46
C ARG A 307 -10.93 -14.39 23.22
N CYS A 308 -11.09 -14.96 22.01
CA CYS A 308 -11.04 -14.17 20.78
C CYS A 308 -12.15 -13.11 20.69
N ARG A 309 -13.29 -13.33 21.38
CA ARG A 309 -14.42 -12.40 21.37
C ARG A 309 -14.30 -11.27 22.41
N THR A 310 -13.42 -11.43 23.41
CA THR A 310 -13.34 -10.53 24.57
C THR A 310 -12.03 -9.78 24.66
N THR A 311 -10.96 -10.32 24.09
CA THR A 311 -9.62 -9.77 24.27
C THR A 311 -8.87 -9.74 22.94
N VAL A 312 -8.26 -8.59 22.63
CA VAL A 312 -7.42 -8.42 21.43
C VAL A 312 -6.19 -9.31 21.58
N PRO A 313 -5.86 -10.16 20.57
CA PRO A 313 -4.66 -10.96 20.62
C PRO A 313 -3.39 -10.08 20.58
N PRO A 314 -2.33 -10.46 21.30
CA PRO A 314 -1.05 -9.78 21.19
C PRO A 314 -0.43 -10.01 19.81
N SER A 315 0.44 -9.10 19.40
CA SER A 315 1.30 -9.30 18.23
C SER A 315 2.50 -10.14 18.66
N THR A 316 2.61 -11.35 18.13
CA THR A 316 3.62 -12.35 18.52
C THR A 316 4.54 -12.67 17.34
N TRP A 317 5.85 -12.72 17.60
CA TRP A 317 6.83 -13.22 16.63
C TRP A 317 6.81 -14.75 16.64
N VAL A 318 6.42 -15.36 15.52
CA VAL A 318 6.41 -16.83 15.36
C VAL A 318 7.76 -17.35 14.88
N GLN A 319 8.49 -16.52 14.15
CA GLN A 319 9.90 -16.73 13.78
C GLN A 319 10.55 -15.38 13.43
N SER A 320 11.84 -15.35 13.17
CA SER A 320 12.55 -14.11 12.79
C SER A 320 11.88 -13.45 11.58
N GLY A 321 11.47 -12.20 11.75
CA GLY A 321 10.83 -11.40 10.71
C GLY A 321 9.37 -11.76 10.39
N HIS A 322 8.74 -12.74 11.06
CA HIS A 322 7.34 -13.13 10.85
C HIS A 322 6.55 -12.98 12.15
N ARG A 323 5.59 -12.07 12.17
CA ARG A 323 4.71 -11.80 13.31
C ARG A 323 3.24 -12.02 12.96
N VAL A 324 2.48 -12.46 13.96
CA VAL A 324 1.04 -12.70 13.83
C VAL A 324 0.28 -12.15 15.03
N MET A 325 -0.92 -11.65 14.81
CA MET A 325 -1.85 -11.16 15.83
C MET A 325 -2.98 -12.18 16.02
N CYS A 326 -2.66 -13.32 16.65
CA CYS A 326 -3.58 -14.44 16.80
C CYS A 326 -3.35 -15.21 18.09
N TRP A 327 -4.44 -15.55 18.80
CA TRP A 327 -4.41 -16.35 20.03
C TRP A 327 -3.96 -17.81 19.85
N LEU A 328 -3.86 -18.30 18.63
CA LEU A 328 -3.26 -19.60 18.33
C LEU A 328 -1.74 -19.60 18.57
N TYR A 329 -1.12 -18.41 18.61
CA TYR A 329 0.30 -18.20 18.83
C TYR A 329 0.52 -17.28 20.04
N PRO A 330 0.34 -17.78 21.29
CA PRO A 330 0.55 -16.97 22.49
C PRO A 330 2.02 -16.61 22.68
N GLU A 331 2.29 -15.48 23.37
CA GLU A 331 3.64 -15.08 23.75
C GLU A 331 4.37 -16.22 24.48
N GLY A 332 5.57 -16.56 24.02
CA GLY A 332 6.40 -17.61 24.62
C GLY A 332 6.69 -18.84 23.74
N ASN A 333 6.03 -19.02 22.62
CA ASN A 333 6.36 -20.06 21.66
C ASN A 333 7.41 -19.57 20.63
N GLN A 334 8.54 -19.05 21.10
CA GLN A 334 9.73 -18.95 20.25
C GLN A 334 10.24 -20.39 20.08
N HIS A 335 9.85 -21.03 19.00
CA HIS A 335 10.56 -22.22 18.56
C HIS A 335 11.96 -21.77 18.14
N ALA A 336 12.93 -22.25 18.92
CA ALA A 336 14.35 -22.10 18.75
C ALA A 336 14.83 -22.57 17.37
#